data_54a14f8877e51845350ab40872204632
#
_entry.id   54a14f8877e51845350ab40872204632
#
_cell.length_a   1.000
_cell.length_b   1.000
_cell.length_c   1.000
_cell.angle_alpha   90.00
_cell.angle_beta   90.00
_cell.angle_gamma   90.00
#
_symmetry.space_group_name_H-M   'P 1'
#
loop_
_entity.id
_entity.type
_entity.pdbx_description
1 polymer ?
#
loop_
_entity_poly.entity_id
_entity_poly.type
_entity_poly.pdbx_seq_one_letter_code
_entity_poly.pdbx_strand_id
1 'polypeptide(L)'
;MRQNWRAAYTTEEGFRSAKSKYVDDRANALLALSGLAEPQDYEQIINVLTTTYEASPFTEKYLLEALCVMGREDLAMERIKLRYAPMLTDKWDTLWELYNDDTGTYNHGWNAGPLYILSKYVAGVRPTEPGWKSYEIAPSTALANYSCTVWTPNGNITVEKAGNALTIMAINGNGTVVLPNGHTEAITSAGTYTYEIAE
;
A
#
# COMPACT_ATOMS: atom_id res chain seq x y z
N MET A 1 20.09 -19.49 0.17
CA MET A 1 18.65 -19.57 -0.10
C MET A 1 18.28 -18.76 -1.36
N ARG A 2 18.61 -17.45 -1.44
CA ARG A 2 18.26 -16.58 -2.60
C ARG A 2 18.72 -17.10 -3.96
N GLN A 3 19.96 -17.57 -4.10
CA GLN A 3 20.47 -18.12 -5.36
C GLN A 3 19.70 -19.36 -5.83
N ASN A 4 19.33 -20.24 -4.92
CA ASN A 4 18.65 -21.49 -5.26
C ASN A 4 17.22 -21.25 -5.76
N TRP A 5 16.48 -20.31 -5.14
CA TRP A 5 15.13 -20.02 -5.61
C TRP A 5 15.15 -19.30 -6.97
N ARG A 6 16.10 -18.38 -7.21
CA ARG A 6 16.26 -17.74 -8.53
C ARG A 6 16.44 -18.78 -9.62
N ALA A 7 17.39 -19.70 -9.44
CA ALA A 7 17.64 -20.78 -10.40
C ALA A 7 16.40 -21.67 -10.64
N ALA A 8 15.54 -21.84 -9.62
CA ALA A 8 14.39 -22.74 -9.70
C ALA A 8 13.12 -22.09 -10.22
N TYR A 9 12.95 -20.77 -10.06
CA TYR A 9 11.66 -20.10 -10.26
C TYR A 9 11.69 -18.93 -11.24
N THR A 10 12.85 -18.44 -11.67
CA THR A 10 12.94 -17.37 -12.67
C THR A 10 12.52 -17.87 -14.04
N THR A 11 11.65 -17.12 -14.72
CA THR A 11 11.26 -17.29 -16.12
C THR A 11 11.33 -15.95 -16.85
N GLU A 12 11.18 -15.95 -18.16
CA GLU A 12 11.15 -14.71 -18.96
C GLU A 12 9.94 -13.81 -18.60
N GLU A 13 8.84 -14.41 -18.15
CA GLU A 13 7.57 -13.72 -17.89
C GLU A 13 7.42 -13.26 -16.43
N GLY A 14 8.23 -13.76 -15.49
CA GLY A 14 8.12 -13.54 -14.07
C GLY A 14 8.56 -14.75 -13.26
N PHE A 15 8.24 -14.74 -11.98
CA PHE A 15 8.60 -15.84 -11.08
C PHE A 15 7.44 -16.81 -10.92
N ARG A 16 7.69 -18.10 -11.16
CA ARG A 16 6.70 -19.15 -10.99
C ARG A 16 7.31 -20.49 -10.59
N SER A 17 6.51 -21.32 -9.94
CA SER A 17 6.87 -22.72 -9.71
C SER A 17 7.04 -23.48 -11.02
N ALA A 18 8.00 -24.38 -11.10
CA ALA A 18 8.16 -25.29 -12.23
C ALA A 18 6.92 -26.18 -12.48
N LYS A 19 6.07 -26.34 -11.46
CA LYS A 19 4.80 -27.09 -11.57
C LYS A 19 3.65 -26.24 -12.09
N SER A 20 3.78 -24.91 -12.09
CA SER A 20 2.78 -23.99 -12.64
C SER A 20 3.04 -23.73 -14.11
N LYS A 21 1.99 -23.63 -14.89
CA LYS A 21 2.06 -23.20 -16.30
C LYS A 21 1.93 -21.69 -16.47
N TYR A 22 1.53 -20.99 -15.40
CA TYR A 22 1.19 -19.56 -15.45
C TYR A 22 1.99 -18.82 -14.39
N VAL A 23 2.37 -17.58 -14.73
CA VAL A 23 2.88 -16.61 -13.80
C VAL A 23 1.68 -16.04 -13.04
N ASP A 24 1.79 -15.97 -11.73
CA ASP A 24 0.70 -15.59 -10.82
C ASP A 24 1.10 -14.32 -10.06
N ASP A 25 0.23 -13.32 -10.06
CA ASP A 25 0.46 -12.04 -9.39
C ASP A 25 0.63 -12.22 -7.87
N ARG A 26 -0.09 -13.14 -7.24
CA ARG A 26 0.00 -13.44 -5.80
C ARG A 26 1.39 -13.96 -5.43
N ALA A 27 1.91 -14.89 -6.21
CA ALA A 27 3.24 -15.45 -5.96
C ALA A 27 4.34 -14.39 -6.11
N ASN A 28 4.24 -13.52 -7.12
CA ASN A 28 5.19 -12.44 -7.36
C ASN A 28 5.12 -11.36 -6.26
N ALA A 29 3.92 -11.00 -5.81
CA ALA A 29 3.75 -10.09 -4.68
C ALA A 29 4.38 -10.63 -3.38
N LEU A 30 4.12 -11.89 -3.04
CA LEU A 30 4.68 -12.53 -1.85
C LEU A 30 6.20 -12.65 -1.94
N LEU A 31 6.75 -12.82 -3.13
CA LEU A 31 8.19 -12.83 -3.35
C LEU A 31 8.82 -11.47 -2.98
N ALA A 32 8.24 -10.38 -3.41
CA ALA A 32 8.68 -9.03 -3.03
C ALA A 32 8.58 -8.82 -1.51
N LEU A 33 7.43 -9.16 -0.91
CA LEU A 33 7.18 -8.97 0.52
C LEU A 33 8.05 -9.85 1.42
N SER A 34 8.46 -11.03 0.95
CA SER A 34 9.34 -11.92 1.73
C SER A 34 10.79 -11.43 1.81
N GLY A 35 11.15 -10.40 1.05
CA GLY A 35 12.52 -9.92 0.93
C GLY A 35 13.46 -10.86 0.18
N LEU A 36 12.93 -11.87 -0.53
CA LEU A 36 13.70 -12.72 -1.42
C LEU A 36 14.01 -12.01 -2.74
N ALA A 37 13.07 -11.22 -3.26
CA ALA A 37 13.32 -10.34 -4.39
C ALA A 37 14.26 -9.20 -3.99
N GLU A 38 15.06 -8.77 -4.95
CA GLU A 38 16.01 -7.67 -4.82
C GLU A 38 15.66 -6.59 -5.87
N PRO A 39 16.16 -5.35 -5.76
CA PRO A 39 15.79 -4.26 -6.66
C PRO A 39 15.87 -4.59 -8.16
N GLN A 40 16.80 -5.44 -8.59
CA GLN A 40 16.90 -5.87 -9.98
C GLN A 40 15.74 -6.77 -10.46
N ASP A 41 14.94 -7.30 -9.53
CA ASP A 41 13.76 -8.14 -9.84
C ASP A 41 12.47 -7.31 -9.93
N TYR A 42 12.50 -6.08 -9.41
CA TYR A 42 11.28 -5.28 -9.21
C TYR A 42 10.57 -4.96 -10.51
N GLU A 43 11.29 -4.63 -11.58
CA GLU A 43 10.68 -4.33 -12.87
C GLU A 43 9.82 -5.49 -13.38
N GLN A 44 10.36 -6.72 -13.32
CA GLN A 44 9.63 -7.91 -13.75
C GLN A 44 8.43 -8.20 -12.84
N ILE A 45 8.58 -8.07 -11.53
CA ILE A 45 7.48 -8.26 -10.57
C ILE A 45 6.40 -7.21 -10.80
N ILE A 46 6.75 -5.94 -10.92
CA ILE A 46 5.82 -4.83 -11.19
C ILE A 46 5.04 -5.10 -12.47
N ASN A 47 5.71 -5.53 -13.55
CA ASN A 47 5.03 -5.90 -14.79
C ASN A 47 3.97 -6.98 -14.56
N VAL A 48 4.28 -8.04 -13.81
CA VAL A 48 3.30 -9.08 -13.45
C VAL A 48 2.14 -8.50 -12.66
N LEU A 49 2.43 -7.68 -11.65
CA LEU A 49 1.39 -7.09 -10.78
C LEU A 49 0.50 -6.07 -11.51
N THR A 50 0.92 -5.53 -12.64
CA THR A 50 0.14 -4.56 -13.42
C THR A 50 -0.55 -5.15 -14.64
N THR A 51 -0.23 -6.39 -15.02
CA THR A 51 -0.79 -7.05 -16.19
C THR A 51 -1.59 -8.32 -15.87
N THR A 52 -1.45 -8.85 -14.65
CA THR A 52 -2.12 -10.07 -14.18
C THR A 52 -3.06 -9.75 -13.03
N TYR A 53 -4.28 -10.34 -13.04
CA TYR A 53 -5.36 -10.00 -12.10
C TYR A 53 -6.03 -11.25 -11.52
N GLU A 54 -5.24 -12.25 -11.14
CA GLU A 54 -5.71 -13.53 -10.55
C GLU A 54 -6.01 -13.42 -9.04
N ALA A 55 -5.51 -12.36 -8.39
CA ALA A 55 -5.75 -12.14 -6.97
C ALA A 55 -7.23 -11.94 -6.66
N SER A 56 -7.74 -12.61 -5.63
CA SER A 56 -9.04 -12.29 -5.04
C SER A 56 -8.92 -11.03 -4.14
N PRO A 57 -10.03 -10.42 -3.75
CA PRO A 57 -10.00 -9.28 -2.81
C PRO A 57 -9.24 -9.56 -1.53
N PHE A 58 -9.30 -10.80 -1.00
CA PHE A 58 -8.53 -11.21 0.17
C PHE A 58 -7.02 -11.08 -0.01
N THR A 59 -6.51 -11.44 -1.19
CA THR A 59 -5.06 -11.42 -1.48
C THR A 59 -4.60 -10.09 -2.05
N GLU A 60 -5.49 -9.26 -2.55
CA GLU A 60 -5.18 -7.97 -3.20
C GLU A 60 -4.35 -7.04 -2.31
N LYS A 61 -4.58 -7.04 -1.00
CA LYS A 61 -3.80 -6.28 -0.04
C LYS A 61 -2.29 -6.52 -0.19
N TYR A 62 -1.89 -7.77 -0.38
CA TYR A 62 -0.47 -8.12 -0.52
C TYR A 62 0.15 -7.62 -1.82
N LEU A 63 -0.65 -7.57 -2.89
CA LEU A 63 -0.21 -7.05 -4.17
C LEU A 63 -0.01 -5.53 -4.11
N LEU A 64 -0.96 -4.83 -3.51
CA LEU A 64 -0.88 -3.39 -3.28
C LEU A 64 0.31 -3.05 -2.37
N GLU A 65 0.50 -3.81 -1.30
CA GLU A 65 1.64 -3.63 -0.39
C GLU A 65 2.97 -3.91 -1.08
N ALA A 66 3.05 -4.92 -1.94
CA ALA A 66 4.24 -5.22 -2.71
C ALA A 66 4.62 -4.07 -3.66
N LEU A 67 3.64 -3.48 -4.35
CA LEU A 67 3.87 -2.29 -5.18
C LEU A 67 4.42 -1.13 -4.34
N CYS A 68 3.82 -0.85 -3.17
CA CYS A 68 4.30 0.20 -2.28
C CYS A 68 5.73 -0.07 -1.76
N VAL A 69 6.05 -1.30 -1.37
CA VAL A 69 7.40 -1.67 -0.92
C VAL A 69 8.44 -1.52 -2.03
N MET A 70 8.03 -1.66 -3.29
CA MET A 70 8.87 -1.42 -4.46
C MET A 70 8.89 0.06 -4.91
N GLY A 71 8.28 0.98 -4.13
CA GLY A 71 8.25 2.42 -4.43
C GLY A 71 7.28 2.80 -5.55
N ARG A 72 6.21 2.03 -5.72
CA ARG A 72 5.20 2.24 -6.76
C ARG A 72 3.80 2.40 -6.18
N GLU A 73 3.65 3.33 -5.24
CA GLU A 73 2.36 3.72 -4.68
C GLU A 73 1.40 4.24 -5.76
N ASP A 74 1.94 4.87 -6.81
CA ASP A 74 1.19 5.30 -7.99
C ASP A 74 0.44 4.13 -8.64
N LEU A 75 1.14 3.04 -8.94
CA LEU A 75 0.55 1.83 -9.52
C LEU A 75 -0.39 1.10 -8.55
N ALA A 76 -0.09 1.15 -7.25
CA ALA A 76 -1.02 0.62 -6.24
C ALA A 76 -2.36 1.38 -6.27
N MET A 77 -2.33 2.71 -6.41
CA MET A 77 -3.54 3.53 -6.54
C MET A 77 -4.29 3.26 -7.85
N GLU A 78 -3.59 3.10 -8.96
CA GLU A 78 -4.20 2.72 -10.24
C GLU A 78 -4.88 1.34 -10.14
N ARG A 79 -4.21 0.37 -9.53
CA ARG A 79 -4.75 -0.98 -9.33
C ARG A 79 -5.98 -0.96 -8.42
N ILE A 80 -5.99 -0.18 -7.34
CA ILE A 80 -7.17 0.02 -6.50
C ILE A 80 -8.34 0.57 -7.33
N LYS A 81 -8.15 1.65 -8.08
CA LYS A 81 -9.19 2.24 -8.91
C LYS A 81 -9.75 1.23 -9.91
N LEU A 82 -8.89 0.47 -10.58
CA LEU A 82 -9.30 -0.53 -11.56
C LEU A 82 -10.09 -1.68 -10.93
N ARG A 83 -9.57 -2.25 -9.86
CA ARG A 83 -10.12 -3.49 -9.27
C ARG A 83 -11.40 -3.24 -8.46
N TYR A 84 -11.52 -2.07 -7.83
CA TYR A 84 -12.65 -1.74 -6.97
C TYR A 84 -13.75 -0.93 -7.68
N ALA A 85 -13.52 -0.43 -8.90
CA ALA A 85 -14.53 0.28 -9.67
C ALA A 85 -15.88 -0.48 -9.80
N PRO A 86 -15.90 -1.82 -10.00
CA PRO A 86 -17.17 -2.56 -10.07
C PRO A 86 -18.01 -2.52 -8.79
N MET A 87 -17.38 -2.22 -7.64
CA MET A 87 -18.06 -2.12 -6.34
C MET A 87 -18.69 -0.76 -6.09
N LEU A 88 -18.36 0.25 -6.92
CA LEU A 88 -18.93 1.60 -6.85
C LEU A 88 -20.24 1.64 -7.63
N THR A 89 -21.29 1.04 -7.09
CA THR A 89 -22.60 0.93 -7.73
C THR A 89 -23.68 1.54 -6.84
N ASP A 90 -24.79 1.98 -7.46
CA ASP A 90 -25.96 2.46 -6.72
C ASP A 90 -26.69 1.37 -5.93
N LYS A 91 -26.33 0.11 -6.19
CA LYS A 91 -26.98 -1.05 -5.58
C LYS A 91 -26.35 -1.48 -4.25
N TRP A 92 -25.04 -1.33 -4.13
CA TRP A 92 -24.28 -1.82 -2.98
C TRP A 92 -23.21 -0.80 -2.55
N ASP A 93 -23.30 -0.30 -1.34
CA ASP A 93 -22.34 0.66 -0.76
C ASP A 93 -21.27 -0.06 0.10
N THR A 94 -20.85 -1.25 -0.33
CA THR A 94 -20.02 -2.13 0.49
C THR A 94 -18.89 -2.76 -0.31
N LEU A 95 -17.89 -3.25 0.38
CA LEU A 95 -16.83 -4.06 -0.21
C LEU A 95 -17.27 -5.51 -0.34
N TRP A 96 -17.16 -6.08 -1.52
CA TRP A 96 -17.63 -7.42 -1.83
C TRP A 96 -16.58 -8.48 -1.50
N GLU A 97 -17.03 -9.73 -1.33
CA GLU A 97 -16.15 -10.89 -1.13
C GLU A 97 -15.29 -11.17 -2.36
N LEU A 98 -15.88 -11.05 -3.55
CA LEU A 98 -15.24 -11.29 -4.85
C LEU A 98 -15.34 -10.04 -5.73
N TYR A 99 -14.60 -10.00 -6.84
CA TYR A 99 -14.63 -8.87 -7.78
C TYR A 99 -15.78 -8.93 -8.81
N ASN A 100 -16.67 -9.91 -8.69
CA ASN A 100 -17.87 -10.02 -9.50
C ASN A 100 -19.12 -9.94 -8.60
N ASP A 101 -20.26 -9.64 -9.19
CA ASP A 101 -21.56 -9.53 -8.53
C ASP A 101 -22.44 -10.78 -8.68
N ASP A 102 -21.87 -11.86 -9.20
CA ASP A 102 -22.61 -13.11 -9.45
C ASP A 102 -22.67 -14.02 -8.23
N THR A 103 -21.62 -14.00 -7.42
CA THR A 103 -21.45 -14.93 -6.29
C THR A 103 -20.77 -14.28 -5.10
N GLY A 104 -20.89 -14.87 -3.93
CA GLY A 104 -20.27 -14.38 -2.69
C GLY A 104 -21.16 -13.44 -1.91
N THR A 105 -20.60 -12.78 -0.93
CA THR A 105 -21.28 -11.79 -0.08
C THR A 105 -20.90 -10.37 -0.45
N TYR A 106 -21.86 -9.44 -0.28
CA TYR A 106 -21.68 -8.02 -0.65
C TYR A 106 -21.28 -7.13 0.53
N ASN A 107 -20.87 -7.71 1.63
CA ASN A 107 -20.32 -7.01 2.79
C ASN A 107 -19.26 -7.88 3.43
N HIS A 108 -18.02 -7.77 2.96
CA HIS A 108 -16.96 -8.67 3.37
C HIS A 108 -15.70 -7.90 3.81
N GLY A 109 -15.42 -7.94 5.13
CA GLY A 109 -14.35 -7.16 5.76
C GLY A 109 -12.95 -7.47 5.24
N TRP A 110 -12.67 -8.68 4.74
CA TRP A 110 -11.34 -9.00 4.21
C TRP A 110 -10.94 -8.19 2.97
N ASN A 111 -11.92 -7.56 2.33
CA ASN A 111 -11.67 -6.70 1.17
C ASN A 111 -11.29 -5.25 1.56
N ALA A 112 -11.13 -4.95 2.85
CA ALA A 112 -10.70 -3.63 3.34
C ALA A 112 -9.19 -3.37 3.19
N GLY A 113 -8.46 -4.18 2.42
CA GLY A 113 -7.04 -4.00 2.12
C GLY A 113 -6.64 -2.60 1.67
N PRO A 114 -7.39 -1.92 0.78
CA PRO A 114 -7.08 -0.55 0.38
C PRO A 114 -6.99 0.44 1.53
N LEU A 115 -7.83 0.32 2.56
CA LEU A 115 -7.78 1.21 3.73
C LEU A 115 -6.42 1.15 4.45
N TYR A 116 -5.88 -0.06 4.58
CA TYR A 116 -4.55 -0.27 5.14
C TYR A 116 -3.46 0.39 4.27
N ILE A 117 -3.56 0.27 2.96
CA ILE A 117 -2.60 0.86 2.00
C ILE A 117 -2.67 2.40 2.06
N LEU A 118 -3.89 2.96 2.04
CA LEU A 118 -4.08 4.41 2.14
C LEU A 118 -3.49 4.98 3.43
N SER A 119 -3.71 4.32 4.56
CA SER A 119 -3.21 4.76 5.86
C SER A 119 -1.69 4.62 5.97
N LYS A 120 -1.14 3.45 5.65
CA LYS A 120 0.26 3.11 5.88
C LYS A 120 1.22 3.67 4.81
N TYR A 121 0.80 3.70 3.55
CA TYR A 121 1.69 4.03 2.43
C TYR A 121 1.34 5.36 1.75
N VAL A 122 0.07 5.74 1.66
CA VAL A 122 -0.30 7.03 1.06
C VAL A 122 -0.20 8.16 2.07
N ALA A 123 -0.92 8.07 3.19
CA ALA A 123 -0.76 9.00 4.31
C ALA A 123 0.56 8.77 5.07
N GLY A 124 1.14 7.58 4.94
CA GLY A 124 2.43 7.21 5.49
C GLY A 124 2.46 7.03 7.00
N VAL A 125 1.31 6.90 7.65
CA VAL A 125 1.22 6.85 9.13
C VAL A 125 1.42 5.42 9.62
N ARG A 126 2.48 5.19 10.38
CA ARG A 126 2.82 3.85 10.89
C ARG A 126 3.48 3.89 12.28
N PRO A 127 3.21 2.91 13.17
CA PRO A 127 3.94 2.79 14.42
C PRO A 127 5.38 2.36 14.14
N THR A 128 6.33 2.93 14.89
CA THR A 128 7.73 2.51 14.90
C THR A 128 8.06 1.70 16.15
N GLU A 129 7.21 1.77 17.17
CA GLU A 129 7.30 0.95 18.38
C GLU A 129 5.95 0.35 18.75
N PRO A 130 5.94 -0.82 19.45
CA PRO A 130 4.71 -1.45 19.91
C PRO A 130 3.82 -0.51 20.73
N GLY A 131 2.51 -0.59 20.49
CA GLY A 131 1.52 0.24 21.21
C GLY A 131 1.53 1.71 20.80
N TRP A 132 2.10 2.07 19.65
CA TRP A 132 2.21 3.44 19.17
C TRP A 132 2.99 4.36 20.13
N LYS A 133 4.00 3.81 20.81
CA LYS A 133 4.89 4.61 21.68
C LYS A 133 5.65 5.65 20.87
N SER A 134 6.02 5.29 19.64
CA SER A 134 6.51 6.20 18.64
C SER A 134 5.90 5.85 17.28
N TYR A 135 5.89 6.82 16.37
CA TYR A 135 5.32 6.68 15.04
C TYR A 135 6.10 7.49 14.00
N GLU A 136 5.92 7.10 12.75
CA GLU A 136 6.45 7.81 11.59
C GLU A 136 5.31 8.24 10.67
N ILE A 137 5.47 9.39 10.04
CA ILE A 137 4.59 9.91 8.99
C ILE A 137 5.46 10.17 7.77
N ALA A 138 5.33 9.32 6.76
CA ALA A 138 6.07 9.40 5.49
C ALA A 138 5.08 9.46 4.32
N PRO A 139 4.47 10.64 4.05
CA PRO A 139 3.42 10.79 3.06
C PRO A 139 3.94 10.60 1.65
N SER A 140 3.16 9.86 0.84
CA SER A 140 3.47 9.64 -0.58
C SER A 140 3.01 10.80 -1.45
N THR A 141 3.65 10.97 -2.61
CA THR A 141 3.23 11.89 -3.67
C THR A 141 2.28 11.26 -4.69
N ALA A 142 1.92 9.97 -4.54
CA ALA A 142 1.08 9.23 -5.48
C ALA A 142 -0.32 9.83 -5.72
N LEU A 143 -0.83 10.61 -4.78
CA LEU A 143 -2.06 11.38 -4.93
C LEU A 143 -1.81 12.86 -4.71
N ALA A 144 -2.35 13.71 -5.59
CA ALA A 144 -2.22 15.15 -5.47
C ALA A 144 -3.00 15.72 -4.28
N ASN A 145 -4.16 15.15 -3.98
CA ASN A 145 -5.02 15.61 -2.89
C ASN A 145 -5.60 14.43 -2.12
N TYR A 146 -5.51 14.48 -0.80
CA TYR A 146 -6.18 13.53 0.10
C TYR A 146 -6.28 14.10 1.52
N SER A 147 -7.21 13.55 2.29
CA SER A 147 -7.28 13.68 3.75
C SER A 147 -7.43 12.28 4.33
N CYS A 148 -6.58 11.91 5.26
CA CYS A 148 -6.59 10.59 5.90
C CYS A 148 -6.42 10.75 7.41
N THR A 149 -7.38 10.22 8.17
CA THR A 149 -7.31 10.16 9.62
C THR A 149 -7.05 8.73 10.06
N VAL A 150 -5.94 8.52 10.75
CA VAL A 150 -5.54 7.23 11.30
C VAL A 150 -5.81 7.19 12.80
N TRP A 151 -6.63 6.21 13.22
CA TRP A 151 -6.95 5.95 14.61
C TRP A 151 -5.80 5.22 15.29
N THR A 152 -5.36 5.75 16.43
CA THR A 152 -4.33 5.12 17.26
C THR A 152 -4.83 4.99 18.71
N PRO A 153 -4.23 4.13 19.53
CA PRO A 153 -4.58 4.05 20.95
C PRO A 153 -4.42 5.37 21.73
N ASN A 154 -3.61 6.28 21.20
CA ASN A 154 -3.30 7.57 21.79
C ASN A 154 -4.14 8.72 21.21
N GLY A 155 -5.09 8.42 20.27
CA GLY A 155 -5.95 9.34 19.55
C GLY A 155 -5.65 9.38 18.06
N ASN A 156 -6.12 10.40 17.33
CA ASN A 156 -6.08 10.42 15.87
C ASN A 156 -4.90 11.21 15.32
N ILE A 157 -4.30 10.70 14.27
CA ILE A 157 -3.34 11.43 13.45
C ILE A 157 -4.02 11.71 12.11
N THR A 158 -4.09 12.98 11.70
CA THR A 158 -4.65 13.36 10.40
C THR A 158 -3.55 13.91 9.51
N VAL A 159 -3.53 13.43 8.26
CA VAL A 159 -2.61 13.88 7.20
C VAL A 159 -3.45 14.37 6.04
N GLU A 160 -3.26 15.63 5.67
CA GLU A 160 -3.93 16.29 4.56
C GLU A 160 -2.90 16.78 3.55
N LYS A 161 -3.12 16.46 2.28
CA LYS A 161 -2.31 16.94 1.16
C LYS A 161 -3.21 17.66 0.17
N ALA A 162 -2.79 18.86 -0.23
CA ALA A 162 -3.46 19.67 -1.24
C ALA A 162 -2.39 20.25 -2.19
N GLY A 163 -2.22 19.63 -3.35
CA GLY A 163 -1.09 19.93 -4.23
C GLY A 163 0.23 19.73 -3.49
N ASN A 164 1.03 20.77 -3.37
CA ASN A 164 2.32 20.73 -2.67
C ASN A 164 2.22 21.04 -1.18
N ALA A 165 1.05 21.46 -0.69
CA ALA A 165 0.85 21.72 0.73
C ALA A 165 0.53 20.42 1.49
N LEU A 166 1.26 20.16 2.56
CA LEU A 166 1.05 19.05 3.48
C LEU A 166 0.74 19.59 4.87
N THR A 167 -0.35 19.14 5.47
CA THR A 167 -0.74 19.46 6.85
C THR A 167 -0.85 18.18 7.67
N ILE A 168 -0.21 18.13 8.81
CA ILE A 168 -0.25 17.01 9.74
C ILE A 168 -0.80 17.51 11.08
N MET A 169 -1.89 16.90 11.55
CA MET A 169 -2.42 17.11 12.88
C MET A 169 -2.01 15.93 13.76
N ALA A 170 -1.05 16.17 14.64
CA ALA A 170 -0.52 15.18 15.58
C ALA A 170 -1.10 15.38 16.97
N ILE A 171 -1.40 14.30 17.69
CA ILE A 171 -2.06 14.32 19.00
C ILE A 171 -1.08 14.28 20.18
N ASN A 172 0.16 13.88 19.93
CA ASN A 172 1.24 13.82 20.92
C ASN A 172 2.59 14.03 20.26
N GLY A 173 3.65 14.14 21.05
CA GLY A 173 5.03 14.00 20.60
C GLY A 173 5.39 12.53 20.27
N ASN A 174 6.66 12.25 20.11
CA ASN A 174 7.24 10.94 19.76
C ASN A 174 6.95 10.49 18.31
N GLY A 175 6.65 11.43 17.43
CA GLY A 175 6.53 11.19 16.01
C GLY A 175 7.75 11.68 15.23
N THR A 176 7.89 11.18 14.01
CA THR A 176 8.87 11.64 13.02
C THR A 176 8.17 11.84 11.69
N VAL A 177 8.37 12.98 11.06
CA VAL A 177 7.94 13.22 9.67
C VAL A 177 9.14 12.95 8.76
N VAL A 178 8.93 12.18 7.72
CA VAL A 178 9.90 11.96 6.64
C VAL A 178 9.29 12.47 5.35
N LEU A 179 9.74 13.60 4.87
CA LEU A 179 9.24 14.19 3.63
C LEU A 179 9.76 13.46 2.38
N PRO A 180 9.08 13.54 1.23
CA PRO A 180 9.49 12.87 0.00
C PRO A 180 10.91 13.21 -0.48
N ASN A 181 11.40 14.41 -0.16
CA ASN A 181 12.78 14.83 -0.43
C ASN A 181 13.84 14.26 0.53
N GLY A 182 13.42 13.39 1.48
CA GLY A 182 14.28 12.79 2.50
C GLY A 182 14.52 13.65 3.73
N HIS A 183 13.97 14.88 3.79
CA HIS A 183 14.06 15.69 5.01
C HIS A 183 13.27 15.04 6.14
N THR A 184 13.86 15.02 7.34
CA THR A 184 13.26 14.38 8.52
C THR A 184 13.14 15.40 9.64
N GLU A 185 11.96 15.45 10.27
CA GLU A 185 11.67 16.35 11.39
C GLU A 185 10.94 15.60 12.53
N ALA A 186 11.29 15.94 13.77
CA ALA A 186 10.67 15.34 14.94
C ALA A 186 9.36 16.06 15.30
N ILE A 187 8.30 15.30 15.53
CA ILE A 187 7.07 15.77 16.17
C ILE A 187 7.25 15.64 17.68
N THR A 188 7.44 16.78 18.37
CA THR A 188 7.77 16.81 19.80
C THR A 188 6.57 17.12 20.72
N SER A 189 5.45 17.51 20.14
CA SER A 189 4.21 17.84 20.89
C SER A 189 2.97 17.59 20.04
N ALA A 190 1.81 17.59 20.67
CA ALA A 190 0.55 17.71 19.93
C ALA A 190 0.48 19.05 19.22
N GLY A 191 -0.07 19.08 18.00
CA GLY A 191 -0.18 20.31 17.22
C GLY A 191 -0.38 20.07 15.74
N THR A 192 -0.39 21.17 15.01
CA THR A 192 -0.45 21.18 13.53
C THR A 192 0.90 21.54 12.97
N TYR A 193 1.39 20.73 12.05
CA TYR A 193 2.65 20.87 11.33
C TYR A 193 2.35 21.04 9.84
N THR A 194 2.98 22.03 9.21
CA THR A 194 2.75 22.32 7.79
C THR A 194 4.06 22.31 7.02
N TYR A 195 4.04 21.72 5.83
CA TYR A 195 5.20 21.57 4.97
C TYR A 195 4.83 21.90 3.53
N GLU A 196 5.80 22.41 2.79
CA GLU A 196 5.78 22.45 1.32
C GLU A 196 6.58 21.25 0.81
N ILE A 197 5.93 20.38 0.03
CA ILE A 197 6.56 19.21 -0.59
C ILE A 197 6.63 19.45 -2.10
N ALA A 198 7.84 19.55 -2.64
CA ALA A 198 8.05 19.60 -4.08
C ALA A 198 7.72 18.22 -4.70
N GLU A 199 7.15 18.23 -5.90
CA GLU A 199 6.98 17.04 -6.74
C GLU A 199 8.33 16.46 -7.18
#